data_a9677a133f0a66c2dfd4e67f292f8594
#
_entry.id   a9677a133f0a66c2dfd4e67f292f8594
#
_cell.length_a   1.000
_cell.length_b   1.000
_cell.length_c   1.000
_cell.angle_alpha   90.00
_cell.angle_beta   90.00
_cell.angle_gamma   90.00
#
_symmetry.space_group_name_H-M   'P 1'
#
loop_
_entity.id
_entity.type
_entity.pdbx_description
1 polymer ?
#
loop_
_entity_poly.entity_id
_entity_poly.type
_entity_poly.pdbx_seq_one_letter_code
_entity_poly.pdbx_strand_id
1 'polypeptide(L)'
;MKPVTYYHVICLRGCPFCDDAVELLKELRIPYHAEYYDRGERLDEQKQHYGWETAPIINKVDVDEDGTITNRFIGGYTDLKEYMNIGTQNTKKAKKEKEQAASDT
;
A
#
# COMPACT_ATOMS: atom_id res chain seq x y z
N MET A 1 23.71 -7.10 1.58
CA MET A 1 23.06 -5.91 2.13
C MET A 1 21.85 -6.30 2.98
N LYS A 2 21.37 -5.36 3.79
CA LYS A 2 20.22 -5.67 4.63
C LYS A 2 18.94 -5.68 3.80
N PRO A 3 18.00 -6.57 4.12
CA PRO A 3 16.71 -6.54 3.46
C PRO A 3 15.97 -5.25 3.79
N VAL A 4 15.23 -4.74 2.81
CA VAL A 4 14.50 -3.48 2.93
C VAL A 4 13.08 -3.67 2.44
N THR A 5 12.12 -3.08 3.15
CA THR A 5 10.73 -3.06 2.71
C THR A 5 10.28 -1.62 2.64
N TYR A 6 9.66 -1.23 1.54
CA TYR A 6 9.06 0.08 1.44
C TYR A 6 7.79 -0.01 0.60
N TYR A 7 6.96 1.03 0.69
CA TYR A 7 5.72 1.09 -0.08
C TYR A 7 5.85 2.11 -1.20
N HIS A 8 5.42 1.72 -2.38
CA HIS A 8 5.42 2.58 -3.56
C HIS A 8 3.99 3.03 -3.79
N VAL A 9 3.79 4.35 -3.81
CA VAL A 9 2.45 4.95 -3.91
C VAL A 9 2.39 5.82 -5.16
N ILE A 10 1.54 5.44 -6.09
CA ILE A 10 1.32 6.22 -7.31
C ILE A 10 0.11 7.10 -7.06
N CYS A 11 0.31 8.42 -7.10
CA CYS A 11 -0.68 9.40 -6.70
C CYS A 11 -1.10 10.29 -7.86
N LEU A 12 -2.34 10.75 -7.78
CA LEU A 12 -2.84 11.82 -8.64
C LEU A 12 -2.79 13.11 -7.83
N ARG A 13 -2.24 14.18 -8.39
CA ARG A 13 -2.20 15.46 -7.69
C ARG A 13 -3.63 15.94 -7.40
N GLY A 14 -3.84 16.41 -6.17
CA GLY A 14 -5.14 16.87 -5.73
C GLY A 14 -6.10 15.78 -5.31
N CYS A 15 -5.61 14.55 -5.16
CA CYS A 15 -6.45 13.42 -4.76
C CYS A 15 -6.40 13.25 -3.24
N PRO A 16 -7.52 13.43 -2.52
CA PRO A 16 -7.51 13.30 -1.06
C PRO A 16 -7.11 11.90 -0.59
N PHE A 17 -7.54 10.86 -1.28
CA PHE A 17 -7.20 9.50 -0.89
C PHE A 17 -5.71 9.22 -1.03
N CYS A 18 -5.07 9.85 -2.02
CA CYS A 18 -3.63 9.73 -2.19
C CYS A 18 -2.90 10.37 -1.01
N ASP A 19 -3.35 11.57 -0.63
CA ASP A 19 -2.77 12.27 0.52
C ASP A 19 -2.96 11.46 1.80
N ASP A 20 -4.15 10.88 1.96
CA ASP A 20 -4.46 10.07 3.15
C ASP A 20 -3.55 8.85 3.21
N ALA A 21 -3.29 8.21 2.07
CA ALA A 21 -2.41 7.04 2.04
C ALA A 21 -0.99 7.40 2.48
N VAL A 22 -0.47 8.51 1.96
CA VAL A 22 0.87 8.96 2.32
C VAL A 22 0.92 9.32 3.80
N GLU A 23 -0.11 10.02 4.32
CA GLU A 23 -0.15 10.38 5.73
C GLU A 23 -0.18 9.13 6.62
N LEU A 24 -0.94 8.13 6.23
CA LEU A 24 -0.99 6.89 7.01
C LEU A 24 0.38 6.25 7.11
N LEU A 25 1.11 6.18 6.01
CA LEU A 25 2.45 5.59 6.01
C LEU A 25 3.41 6.43 6.87
N LYS A 26 3.28 7.76 6.81
CA LYS A 26 4.09 8.64 7.66
C LYS A 26 3.81 8.40 9.13
N GLU A 27 2.54 8.32 9.50
CA GLU A 27 2.14 8.12 10.90
C GLU A 27 2.65 6.80 11.43
N LEU A 28 2.66 5.77 10.60
CA LEU A 28 3.12 4.46 11.01
C LEU A 28 4.64 4.32 10.88
N ARG A 29 5.31 5.36 10.41
CA ARG A 29 6.77 5.39 10.22
C ARG A 29 7.25 4.28 9.30
N ILE A 30 6.48 4.06 8.26
CA ILE A 30 6.79 3.05 7.25
C ILE A 30 7.47 3.73 6.07
N PRO A 31 8.62 3.24 5.61
CA PRO A 31 9.29 3.83 4.45
C PRO A 31 8.40 3.76 3.22
N TYR A 32 8.37 4.82 2.46
CA TYR A 32 7.57 4.88 1.26
C TYR A 32 8.21 5.77 0.22
N HIS A 33 7.79 5.57 -1.03
CA HIS A 33 8.16 6.43 -2.15
C HIS A 33 6.87 6.80 -2.87
N ALA A 34 6.55 8.08 -2.92
CA ALA A 34 5.33 8.56 -3.57
C ALA A 34 5.66 9.24 -4.88
N GLU A 35 4.98 8.83 -5.95
CA GLU A 35 5.11 9.46 -7.26
C GLU A 35 3.80 10.16 -7.57
N TYR A 36 3.87 11.44 -7.93
CA TYR A 36 2.69 12.23 -8.21
C TYR A 36 2.56 12.48 -9.70
N TYR A 37 1.40 12.18 -10.23
CA TYR A 37 1.08 12.37 -11.65
C TYR A 37 -0.05 13.35 -11.78
N ASP A 38 -0.08 14.05 -12.90
CA ASP A 38 -1.24 14.81 -13.30
C ASP A 38 -2.20 13.88 -14.02
N ARG A 39 -3.48 14.26 -14.06
CA ARG A 39 -4.47 13.51 -14.82
C ARG A 39 -4.05 13.49 -16.29
N GLY A 40 -4.04 12.30 -16.90
CA GLY A 40 -3.65 12.17 -18.28
C GLY A 40 -3.06 10.82 -18.61
N GLU A 41 -2.42 10.77 -19.76
CA GLU A 41 -1.97 9.53 -20.38
C GLU A 41 -0.98 8.74 -19.50
N ARG A 42 -0.06 9.44 -18.87
CA ARG A 42 0.97 8.77 -18.07
C ARG A 42 0.37 8.06 -16.87
N LEU A 43 -0.60 8.68 -16.22
CA LEU A 43 -1.30 8.05 -15.11
C LEU A 43 -2.14 6.89 -15.62
N ASP A 44 -2.79 7.08 -16.77
CA ASP A 44 -3.62 6.02 -17.37
C ASP A 44 -2.78 4.77 -17.66
N GLU A 45 -1.54 4.95 -18.10
CA GLU A 45 -0.64 3.82 -18.33
C GLU A 45 -0.39 3.05 -17.06
N GLN A 46 -0.20 3.75 -15.94
CA GLN A 46 0.00 3.10 -14.65
C GLN A 46 -1.24 2.32 -14.23
N LYS A 47 -2.41 2.92 -14.43
CA LYS A 47 -3.65 2.24 -14.11
C LYS A 47 -3.81 0.96 -14.91
N GLN A 48 -3.49 1.01 -16.19
CA GLN A 48 -3.57 -0.19 -17.04
C GLN A 48 -2.57 -1.24 -16.60
N HIS A 49 -1.36 -0.83 -16.27
CA HIS A 49 -0.31 -1.75 -15.87
C HIS A 49 -0.73 -2.58 -14.66
N TYR A 50 -1.39 -1.94 -13.69
CA TYR A 50 -1.80 -2.62 -12.47
C TYR A 50 -3.23 -3.16 -12.52
N GLY A 51 -3.96 -2.87 -13.61
CA GLY A 51 -5.36 -3.28 -13.69
C GLY A 51 -6.22 -2.61 -12.65
N TRP A 52 -5.90 -1.35 -12.33
CA TRP A 52 -6.56 -0.61 -11.25
C TRP A 52 -7.00 0.76 -11.77
N GLU A 53 -8.26 1.11 -11.53
CA GLU A 53 -8.86 2.28 -12.18
C GLU A 53 -8.81 3.56 -11.39
N THR A 54 -8.43 3.49 -10.12
CA THR A 54 -8.42 4.68 -9.27
C THR A 54 -7.03 4.97 -8.73
N ALA A 55 -6.85 6.15 -8.16
CA ALA A 55 -5.63 6.49 -7.42
C ALA A 55 -5.99 6.58 -5.94
N PRO A 56 -5.08 6.28 -5.05
CA PRO A 56 -3.70 5.87 -5.25
C PRO A 56 -3.58 4.41 -5.69
N ILE A 57 -2.43 4.08 -6.30
CA ILE A 57 -2.07 2.70 -6.61
C ILE A 57 -0.89 2.34 -5.71
N ILE A 58 -1.06 1.37 -4.83
CA ILE A 58 -0.12 1.11 -3.76
C ILE A 58 0.46 -0.29 -3.88
N ASN A 59 1.78 -0.38 -3.79
CA ASN A 59 2.51 -1.64 -3.84
C ASN A 59 3.46 -1.74 -2.67
N LYS A 60 3.62 -2.94 -2.15
CA LYS A 60 4.66 -3.22 -1.15
C LYS A 60 5.86 -3.81 -1.86
N VAL A 61 7.02 -3.20 -1.67
CA VAL A 61 8.24 -3.62 -2.34
C VAL A 61 9.21 -4.17 -1.30
N ASP A 62 9.63 -5.41 -1.50
CA ASP A 62 10.62 -6.06 -0.64
C ASP A 62 11.89 -6.28 -1.43
N VAL A 63 13.03 -5.89 -0.85
CA VAL A 63 14.35 -6.12 -1.44
C VAL A 63 15.11 -7.02 -0.50
N ASP A 64 15.42 -8.22 -0.97
CA ASP A 64 16.13 -9.21 -0.17
C ASP A 64 17.62 -8.89 -0.03
N GLU A 65 18.30 -9.66 0.80
CA GLU A 65 19.72 -9.48 1.05
C GLU A 65 20.55 -9.60 -0.22
N ASP A 66 20.10 -10.44 -1.15
CA ASP A 66 20.82 -10.66 -2.41
C ASP A 66 20.40 -9.69 -3.51
N GLY A 67 19.52 -8.73 -3.18
CA GLY A 67 19.07 -7.74 -4.15
C GLY A 67 17.82 -8.16 -4.93
N THR A 68 17.24 -9.32 -4.63
CA THR A 68 16.01 -9.75 -5.30
C THR A 68 14.85 -8.86 -4.87
N ILE A 69 14.10 -8.36 -5.84
CA ILE A 69 12.98 -7.45 -5.59
C ILE A 69 11.67 -8.19 -5.78
N THR A 70 10.81 -8.13 -4.77
CA THR A 70 9.47 -8.70 -4.82
C THR A 70 8.48 -7.58 -4.66
N ASN A 71 7.49 -7.53 -5.55
CA ASN A 71 6.52 -6.46 -5.58
C ASN A 71 5.13 -7.05 -5.37
N ARG A 72 4.44 -6.59 -4.30
CA ARG A 72 3.09 -7.04 -4.00
C ARG A 72 2.11 -5.90 -4.19
N PHE A 73 1.12 -6.10 -5.05
CA PHE A 73 0.08 -5.10 -5.27
C PHE A 73 -0.88 -5.11 -4.07
N ILE A 74 -1.12 -3.93 -3.50
CA ILE A 74 -2.04 -3.76 -2.35
C ILE A 74 -3.40 -3.26 -2.82
N GLY A 75 -3.41 -2.21 -3.65
CA GLY A 75 -4.65 -1.59 -4.12
C GLY A 75 -4.69 -0.12 -3.83
N GLY A 76 -5.84 0.38 -3.38
CA GLY A 76 -6.01 1.79 -3.04
C GLY A 76 -5.88 2.05 -1.55
N TYR A 77 -6.35 3.24 -1.13
CA TYR A 77 -6.22 3.66 0.27
C TYR A 77 -6.97 2.72 1.22
N THR A 78 -8.19 2.35 0.88
CA THR A 78 -8.97 1.46 1.75
C THR A 78 -8.28 0.10 1.89
N ASP A 79 -7.73 -0.39 0.79
CA ASP A 79 -7.02 -1.67 0.80
C ASP A 79 -5.77 -1.57 1.68
N LEU A 80 -5.07 -0.45 1.62
CA LEU A 80 -3.90 -0.23 2.48
C LEU A 80 -4.29 -0.22 3.95
N LYS A 81 -5.37 0.47 4.29
CA LYS A 81 -5.85 0.52 5.67
C LYS A 81 -6.17 -0.87 6.19
N GLU A 82 -6.87 -1.65 5.38
CA GLU A 82 -7.23 -3.02 5.78
C GLU A 82 -5.99 -3.89 5.95
N TYR A 83 -5.05 -3.74 5.04
CA TYR A 83 -3.82 -4.50 5.11
C TYR A 83 -3.07 -4.20 6.41
N MET A 84 -2.99 -2.92 6.77
CA MET A 84 -2.31 -2.51 8.00
C MET A 84 -3.06 -2.95 9.24
N ASN A 85 -4.38 -2.88 9.23
CA ASN A 85 -5.19 -3.32 10.35
C ASN A 85 -5.07 -4.82 10.60
N ILE A 86 -5.09 -5.61 9.54
CA ILE A 86 -4.93 -7.05 9.67
C ILE A 86 -3.59 -7.37 10.31
N GLY A 87 -2.53 -6.71 9.85
CA GLY A 87 -1.21 -6.91 10.42
C GLY A 87 -1.15 -6.51 11.88
N THR A 88 -1.82 -5.43 12.25
CA THR A 88 -1.86 -4.95 13.62
C THR A 88 -2.68 -5.88 14.50
N GLN A 89 -3.83 -6.31 14.01
CA GLN A 89 -4.74 -7.14 14.79
C GLN A 89 -4.20 -8.53 15.04
N ASN A 90 -3.37 -9.01 14.17
CA ASN A 90 -2.77 -10.33 14.36
C ASN A 90 -1.97 -10.42 15.64
N THR A 91 -1.59 -9.29 16.21
CA THR A 91 -0.86 -9.30 17.46
C THR A 91 -1.79 -9.34 18.66
N LYS A 92 -3.11 -9.22 18.44
CA LYS A 92 -4.04 -9.13 19.53
C LYS A 92 -4.95 -10.28 19.69
N LYS A 93 -5.52 -10.80 18.74
CA LYS A 93 -6.68 -11.45 18.83
C LYS A 93 -7.00 -12.76 18.75
N ALA A 94 -6.87 -12.33 18.68
CA ALA A 94 -7.43 -12.96 18.65
C ALA A 94 -8.61 -12.94 18.60
N LYS A 95 -8.67 -12.61 18.12
CA LYS A 95 -9.88 -12.32 18.00
C LYS A 95 -10.74 -12.03 17.48
N LYS A 96 -10.62 -12.18 17.33
CA LYS A 96 -11.82 -12.06 16.96
C LYS A 96 -12.07 -12.06 16.15
N GLU A 97 -11.61 -12.48 15.61
CA GLU A 97 -12.41 -12.54 15.21
C GLU A 97 -12.46 -12.43 14.55
N LYS A 98 -11.92 -12.79 14.43
CA LYS A 98 -12.56 -12.74 14.15
C LYS A 98 -12.71 -12.53 13.76
N GLU A 99 -12.27 -13.09 13.70
CA GLU A 99 -12.91 -12.90 13.65
C GLU A 99 -12.88 -12.65 12.98
N GLN A 100 -12.44 -13.06 12.67
CA GLN A 100 -12.95 -12.86 12.36
C GLN A 100 -12.56 -12.70 11.78
N ALA A 101 -11.83 -13.02 11.69
CA ALA A 101 -12.06 -12.85 11.53
C ALA A 101 -11.70 -12.75 10.96
N ALA A 102 -11.19 -13.13 10.76
CA ALA A 102 -11.50 -12.89 10.72
C ALA A 102 -11.22 -12.78 10.41
N SER A 103 -10.75 -13.23 10.27
CA SER A 103 -11.19 -12.96 10.49
C SER A 103 -11.01 -12.86 10.45
N ASP A 104 -10.49 -13.36 10.52
CA ASP A 104 -10.94 -13.16 10.99
C ASP A 104 -10.74 -13.09 11.03
N THR A 105 -10.13 -13.36 10.83
CA THR A 105 -10.51 -13.21 11.33
C THR A 105 -10.58 -13.24 11.32
#